data_8d16562a57e7099ea5daff17136bc664
#
_entry.id   8d16562a57e7099ea5daff17136bc664
#
_cell.length_a   1.000
_cell.length_b   1.000
_cell.length_c   1.000
_cell.angle_alpha   90.00
_cell.angle_beta   90.00
_cell.angle_gamma   90.00
#
_symmetry.space_group_name_H-M   'P 1'
#
loop_
_entity.id
_entity.type
_entity.pdbx_description
1 polymer ?
#
loop_
_entity_poly.entity_id
_entity_poly.type
_entity_poly.pdbx_seq_one_letter_code
_entity_poly.pdbx_strand_id
1 'polypeptide(L)'
;IRPEQYLSTRLTMDKKVREKESGDVAVKEKPPKTKQPRLYRVIMVNDDYTPMEFVVHVLEYFFKMTRTQATQVMLEVHTSGKGTCGIFTFELAETKSAQVVSYARKNGHPLICNVEPD
;
A
#
# COMPACT_ATOMS: atom_id res chain seq x y z
N ILE A 1 -9.84 12.86 -0.58
CA ILE A 1 -8.51 13.33 -0.99
C ILE A 1 -8.63 14.68 -1.64
N ARG A 2 -7.85 15.62 -1.17
CA ARG A 2 -7.89 16.97 -1.69
C ARG A 2 -7.17 17.03 -3.03
N PRO A 3 -7.83 17.54 -4.09
CA PRO A 3 -7.18 17.61 -5.39
C PRO A 3 -6.13 18.70 -5.38
N GLU A 4 -4.98 18.42 -5.91
CA GLU A 4 -3.97 19.42 -6.01
C GLU A 4 -3.09 19.07 -7.18
N GLN A 5 -2.34 20.03 -7.64
CA GLN A 5 -1.50 19.85 -8.75
C GLN A 5 -0.47 18.86 -8.44
N TYR A 6 -0.37 17.78 -9.10
CA TYR A 6 0.58 16.75 -8.85
C TYR A 6 1.58 16.67 -9.97
N LEU A 7 2.83 16.94 -9.67
CA LEU A 7 3.85 16.91 -10.60
C LEU A 7 4.55 15.65 -10.57
N SER A 8 4.59 14.93 -11.54
CA SER A 8 5.25 13.73 -11.45
C SER A 8 6.50 13.81 -12.00
N THR A 9 7.41 13.75 -11.61
CA THR A 9 8.54 13.93 -12.09
C THR A 9 9.18 12.84 -12.45
N ARG A 10 9.59 12.38 -12.78
CA ARG A 10 10.32 11.54 -13.15
C ARG A 10 10.60 10.46 -12.89
N LEU A 11 10.78 9.83 -13.19
CA LEU A 11 10.99 8.85 -13.09
C LEU A 11 11.94 8.07 -13.13
N THR A 12 12.31 7.51 -12.90
CA THR A 12 13.23 6.92 -12.86
C THR A 12 13.45 5.79 -13.15
N MET A 13 13.66 5.32 -13.37
CA MET A 13 13.84 4.41 -13.61
C MET A 13 14.31 3.47 -13.40
N ASP A 14 14.41 2.83 -13.29
CA ASP A 14 14.74 2.06 -13.12
C ASP A 14 15.13 1.10 -13.07
N LYS A 15 15.26 0.55 -12.93
CA LYS A 15 15.57 -0.20 -12.76
C LYS A 15 15.80 -1.26 -12.91
N LYS A 16 15.96 -1.76 -12.87
CA LYS A 16 16.20 -2.69 -12.99
C LYS A 16 16.19 -3.79 -12.66
N VAL A 17 16.13 -4.45 -12.62
CA VAL A 17 16.01 -5.27 -12.34
C VAL A 17 16.51 -6.28 -12.31
N ARG A 18 16.71 -6.85 -12.10
CA ARG A 18 17.13 -7.75 -12.02
C ARG A 18 17.02 -8.89 -11.99
N GLU A 19 17.00 -9.40 -12.02
CA GLU A 19 16.91 -10.38 -11.96
C GLU A 19 17.30 -11.35 -11.74
N LYS A 20 17.34 -11.93 -11.47
CA LYS A 20 17.67 -12.75 -11.15
C LYS A 20 17.83 -13.75 -11.32
N GLU A 21 17.89 -14.27 -11.12
CA GLU A 21 18.03 -15.20 -11.11
C GLU A 21 18.08 -16.20 -11.08
N SER A 22 18.24 -16.66 -10.92
CA SER A 22 18.35 -17.54 -10.84
C SER A 22 18.14 -18.49 -10.78
N GLY A 23 18.23 -18.95 -10.72
CA GLY A 23 17.99 -19.78 -10.71
C GLY A 23 17.77 -20.65 -10.36
N ASP A 24 17.68 -20.98 -9.96
CA ASP A 24 17.50 -21.80 -9.58
C ASP A 24 16.93 -22.42 -9.03
N VAL A 25 16.69 -22.72 -8.74
CA VAL A 25 16.22 -23.25 -8.28
C VAL A 25 15.65 -23.85 -7.80
N ALA A 26 15.31 -24.03 -7.49
CA ALA A 26 14.74 -24.38 -7.11
C ALA A 26 14.17 -25.32 -6.55
N VAL A 27 13.85 -25.64 -5.90
CA VAL A 27 13.45 -26.51 -5.37
C VAL A 27 12.48 -26.44 -4.78
N LYS A 28 11.78 -26.69 -4.72
CA LYS A 28 10.89 -26.57 -4.23
C LYS A 28 10.47 -27.52 -3.44
N GLU A 29 10.32 -27.54 -2.59
CA GLU A 29 10.01 -28.27 -1.75
C GLU A 29 8.71 -28.06 -1.43
N LYS A 30 7.90 -28.72 -1.29
CA LYS A 30 6.73 -28.57 -0.98
C LYS A 30 6.56 -28.29 0.30
N PRO A 31 5.95 -27.27 0.64
CA PRO A 31 5.78 -26.91 2.02
C PRO A 31 4.92 -27.94 2.71
N PRO A 32 5.09 -28.01 3.97
CA PRO A 32 4.30 -28.94 4.73
C PRO A 32 2.87 -28.49 4.71
N LYS A 33 2.01 -29.35 4.99
CA LYS A 33 0.71 -29.03 5.03
C LYS A 33 0.28 -28.34 6.16
N THR A 34 0.67 -27.18 6.44
CA THR A 34 0.20 -26.43 7.56
C THR A 34 -0.94 -25.58 7.09
N LYS A 35 -1.77 -25.17 8.00
CA LYS A 35 -2.84 -24.33 7.66
C LYS A 35 -2.35 -22.98 7.41
N GLN A 36 -2.80 -22.37 6.38
CA GLN A 36 -2.43 -21.01 6.05
C GLN A 36 -3.25 -20.08 6.92
N PRO A 37 -2.67 -19.06 7.46
CA PRO A 37 -3.45 -18.12 8.24
C PRO A 37 -4.37 -17.35 7.31
N ARG A 38 -5.50 -16.92 7.84
CA ARG A 38 -6.43 -16.13 7.08
C ARG A 38 -5.78 -14.79 6.80
N LEU A 39 -6.03 -14.25 5.63
CA LEU A 39 -5.47 -12.97 5.25
C LEU A 39 -6.48 -11.85 5.36
N TYR A 40 -5.97 -10.63 5.49
CA TYR A 40 -6.79 -9.45 5.67
C TYR A 40 -6.31 -8.34 4.77
N ARG A 41 -7.21 -7.50 4.36
CA ARG A 41 -6.87 -6.37 3.50
C ARG A 41 -6.84 -5.10 4.33
N VAL A 42 -5.89 -4.25 4.05
CA VAL A 42 -5.87 -2.92 4.61
C VAL A 42 -6.53 -2.01 3.59
N ILE A 43 -7.63 -1.38 3.97
CA ILE A 43 -8.42 -0.56 3.09
C ILE A 43 -8.27 0.90 3.50
N MET A 44 -7.89 1.74 2.55
CA MET A 44 -7.78 3.17 2.81
C MET A 44 -9.08 3.83 2.41
N VAL A 45 -9.58 4.69 3.26
CA VAL A 45 -10.87 5.35 3.05
C VAL A 45 -10.66 6.79 2.67
N ASN A 46 -11.43 7.24 1.70
CA ASN A 46 -11.30 8.60 1.21
C ASN A 46 -11.79 9.62 2.23
N ASP A 47 -11.14 10.77 2.25
CA ASP A 47 -11.61 11.90 3.03
C ASP A 47 -11.32 13.16 2.20
N ASP A 48 -11.91 14.28 2.57
CA ASP A 48 -11.84 15.49 1.77
C ASP A 48 -10.65 16.39 2.09
N TYR A 49 -9.83 16.03 3.04
CA TYR A 49 -8.79 16.91 3.52
C TYR A 49 -7.36 16.47 3.29
N THR A 50 -7.15 15.17 3.17
CA THR A 50 -5.80 14.65 3.00
C THR A 50 -5.30 14.91 1.57
N PRO A 51 -4.13 15.51 1.41
CA PRO A 51 -3.62 15.81 0.06
C PRO A 51 -3.26 14.56 -0.72
N MET A 52 -3.44 14.61 -2.01
CA MET A 52 -3.10 13.50 -2.90
C MET A 52 -1.65 13.08 -2.76
N GLU A 53 -0.75 14.05 -2.68
CA GLU A 53 0.65 13.70 -2.56
C GLU A 53 0.97 12.97 -1.28
N PHE A 54 0.28 13.31 -0.21
CA PHE A 54 0.50 12.64 1.04
C PHE A 54 0.05 11.18 0.95
N VAL A 55 -1.08 10.93 0.29
CA VAL A 55 -1.59 9.57 0.12
C VAL A 55 -0.61 8.74 -0.69
N VAL A 56 -0.08 9.30 -1.78
CA VAL A 56 0.90 8.59 -2.60
C VAL A 56 2.16 8.29 -1.76
N HIS A 57 2.60 9.25 -0.99
CA HIS A 57 3.76 9.07 -0.13
C HIS A 57 3.55 7.92 0.87
N VAL A 58 2.40 7.88 1.50
CA VAL A 58 2.08 6.85 2.47
C VAL A 58 2.08 5.48 1.81
N LEU A 59 1.50 5.38 0.62
CA LEU A 59 1.44 4.11 -0.09
C LEU A 59 2.84 3.64 -0.50
N GLU A 60 3.68 4.55 -0.89
CA GLU A 60 5.05 4.20 -1.23
C GLU A 60 5.84 3.77 0.01
N TYR A 61 5.68 4.53 1.07
CA TYR A 61 6.50 4.33 2.26
C TYR A 61 6.09 3.12 3.10
N PHE A 62 4.81 3.00 3.39
CA PHE A 62 4.33 1.93 4.27
C PHE A 62 3.99 0.63 3.55
N PHE A 63 3.61 0.72 2.29
CA PHE A 63 3.19 -0.45 1.53
C PHE A 63 4.13 -0.81 0.40
N LYS A 64 5.25 -0.11 0.33
CA LYS A 64 6.31 -0.41 -0.63
C LYS A 64 5.86 -0.45 -2.07
N MET A 65 4.90 0.38 -2.41
CA MET A 65 4.43 0.46 -3.79
C MET A 65 5.38 1.30 -4.62
N THR A 66 5.41 1.04 -5.90
CA THR A 66 6.08 1.95 -6.82
C THR A 66 5.20 3.18 -6.93
N ARG A 67 5.76 4.25 -7.46
CA ARG A 67 5.00 5.47 -7.61
C ARG A 67 3.78 5.27 -8.51
N THR A 68 3.93 4.48 -9.55
CA THR A 68 2.81 4.19 -10.46
C THR A 68 1.70 3.46 -9.71
N GLN A 69 2.05 2.45 -8.94
CA GLN A 69 1.06 1.70 -8.18
C GLN A 69 0.39 2.59 -7.15
N ALA A 70 1.19 3.38 -6.44
CA ALA A 70 0.66 4.25 -5.41
C ALA A 70 -0.31 5.26 -5.99
N THR A 71 0.02 5.79 -7.16
CA THR A 71 -0.85 6.75 -7.82
C THR A 71 -2.17 6.10 -8.23
N GLN A 72 -2.11 4.86 -8.72
CA GLN A 72 -3.32 4.16 -9.11
C GLN A 72 -4.22 3.89 -7.91
N VAL A 73 -3.64 3.48 -6.78
CA VAL A 73 -4.44 3.22 -5.59
C VAL A 73 -5.02 4.54 -5.06
N MET A 74 -4.23 5.60 -5.08
CA MET A 74 -4.69 6.90 -4.63
C MET A 74 -5.89 7.34 -5.46
N LEU A 75 -5.84 7.15 -6.77
CA LEU A 75 -6.95 7.54 -7.63
C LEU A 75 -8.16 6.66 -7.36
N GLU A 76 -7.95 5.40 -7.06
CA GLU A 76 -9.05 4.51 -6.73
C GLU A 76 -9.74 4.97 -5.45
N VAL A 77 -8.96 5.34 -4.43
CA VAL A 77 -9.51 5.85 -3.18
C VAL A 77 -10.30 7.12 -3.45
N HIS A 78 -9.75 7.99 -4.28
CA HIS A 78 -10.38 9.27 -4.57
C HIS A 78 -11.70 9.11 -5.35
N THR A 79 -11.74 8.21 -6.30
CA THR A 79 -12.92 8.07 -7.17
C THR A 79 -13.94 7.09 -6.64
N SER A 80 -13.49 6.02 -5.99
CA SER A 80 -14.40 4.97 -5.52
C SER A 80 -14.71 5.05 -4.04
N GLY A 81 -14.04 5.91 -3.32
CA GLY A 81 -14.27 6.07 -1.90
C GLY A 81 -13.37 5.24 -1.04
N LYS A 82 -12.78 4.18 -1.57
CA LYS A 82 -11.83 3.38 -0.82
C LYS A 82 -11.00 2.54 -1.76
N GLY A 83 -9.86 2.09 -1.30
CA GLY A 83 -8.97 1.26 -2.11
C GLY A 83 -8.14 0.36 -1.23
N THR A 84 -7.69 -0.75 -1.79
CA THR A 84 -6.89 -1.72 -1.06
C THR A 84 -5.43 -1.35 -1.11
N CYS A 85 -4.80 -1.27 0.07
CA CYS A 85 -3.39 -0.93 0.16
C CYS A 85 -2.50 -2.17 0.18
N GLY A 86 -3.01 -3.28 0.69
CA GLY A 86 -2.22 -4.51 0.74
C GLY A 86 -2.98 -5.59 1.47
N ILE A 87 -2.44 -6.81 1.39
CA ILE A 87 -3.05 -7.98 1.99
C ILE A 87 -2.01 -8.63 2.88
N PHE A 88 -2.36 -8.87 4.13
CA PHE A 88 -1.42 -9.32 5.14
C PHE A 88 -2.10 -10.25 6.13
N THR A 89 -1.32 -10.86 7.01
CA THR A 89 -1.91 -11.57 8.14
C THR A 89 -2.56 -10.51 9.05
N PHE A 90 -3.42 -10.94 9.92
CA PHE A 90 -4.19 -10.03 10.76
C PHE A 90 -3.29 -9.06 11.53
N GLU A 91 -2.30 -9.58 12.20
CA GLU A 91 -1.46 -8.73 13.03
C GLU A 91 -0.69 -7.70 12.22
N LEU A 92 -0.20 -8.11 11.07
CA LEU A 92 0.54 -7.17 10.23
C LEU A 92 -0.39 -6.13 9.63
N ALA A 93 -1.60 -6.54 9.24
CA ALA A 93 -2.59 -5.61 8.71
C ALA A 93 -2.94 -4.55 9.76
N GLU A 94 -3.13 -4.98 11.01
CA GLU A 94 -3.45 -4.05 12.08
C GLU A 94 -2.29 -3.09 12.32
N THR A 95 -1.08 -3.59 12.30
CA THR A 95 0.10 -2.77 12.52
C THR A 95 0.24 -1.73 11.40
N LYS A 96 0.07 -2.17 10.16
CA LYS A 96 0.19 -1.24 9.03
C LYS A 96 -0.89 -0.17 9.11
N SER A 97 -2.11 -0.56 9.42
CA SER A 97 -3.21 0.38 9.52
C SER A 97 -2.93 1.41 10.62
N ALA A 98 -2.48 0.95 11.78
CA ALA A 98 -2.19 1.85 12.89
C ALA A 98 -1.04 2.80 12.56
N GLN A 99 -0.02 2.30 11.87
CA GLN A 99 1.12 3.14 11.49
C GLN A 99 0.69 4.25 10.54
N VAL A 100 -0.14 3.92 9.58
CA VAL A 100 -0.60 4.91 8.61
C VAL A 100 -1.45 5.98 9.30
N VAL A 101 -2.38 5.57 10.14
CA VAL A 101 -3.25 6.52 10.80
C VAL A 101 -2.45 7.43 11.74
N SER A 102 -1.52 6.85 12.47
CA SER A 102 -0.69 7.63 13.38
C SER A 102 0.17 8.63 12.63
N TYR A 103 0.76 8.20 11.55
CA TYR A 103 1.61 9.06 10.74
C TYR A 103 0.79 10.20 10.12
N ALA A 104 -0.41 9.89 9.64
CA ALA A 104 -1.27 10.90 9.06
C ALA A 104 -1.66 11.94 10.10
N ARG A 105 -1.98 11.50 11.30
CA ARG A 105 -2.35 12.42 12.35
C ARG A 105 -1.23 13.33 12.75
N LYS A 106 -0.01 12.80 12.78
CA LYS A 106 1.14 13.63 13.09
C LYS A 106 1.34 14.70 12.05
N ASN A 107 0.91 14.47 10.85
CA ASN A 107 1.04 15.43 9.78
C ASN A 107 -0.22 16.25 9.55
N GLY A 108 -1.18 16.13 10.46
CA GLY A 108 -2.39 16.95 10.40
C GLY A 108 -3.43 16.49 9.41
N HIS A 109 -3.38 15.23 9.02
CA HIS A 109 -4.32 14.70 8.04
C HIS A 109 -5.22 13.64 8.65
N PRO A 110 -6.52 13.66 8.34
CA PRO A 110 -7.48 12.72 8.94
C PRO A 110 -7.62 11.41 8.16
N LEU A 111 -6.58 10.97 7.51
CA LEU A 111 -6.62 9.74 6.71
C LEU A 111 -6.89 8.54 7.59
N ILE A 112 -7.75 7.65 7.13
CA ILE A 112 -8.15 6.47 7.88
C ILE A 112 -7.95 5.20 7.09
N CYS A 113 -7.55 4.15 7.76
CA CYS A 113 -7.45 2.82 7.17
C CYS A 113 -8.24 1.85 8.00
N ASN A 114 -8.86 0.88 7.34
CA ASN A 114 -9.60 -0.19 8.01
C ASN A 114 -8.99 -1.52 7.63
N VAL A 115 -9.22 -2.53 8.44
CA VAL A 115 -8.74 -3.88 8.16
C VAL A 115 -9.96 -4.76 7.98
N GLU A 116 -10.03 -5.48 6.88
CA GLU A 116 -11.15 -6.36 6.57
C GLU A 116 -10.64 -7.72 6.14
N PRO A 117 -11.39 -8.80 6.39
CA PRO A 117 -10.97 -10.12 5.89
C PRO A 117 -10.89 -10.10 4.37
N ASP A 118 -9.88 -10.75 3.87
CA ASP A 118 -9.68 -10.78 2.43
C ASP A 118 -10.63 -11.80 1.78
#